data_7b598d8d9beb1df889358c75cd7f1d89
#
_entry.id   7b598d8d9beb1df889358c75cd7f1d89
#
_cell.length_a   1.000
_cell.length_b   1.000
_cell.length_c   1.000
_cell.angle_alpha   90.00
_cell.angle_beta   90.00
_cell.angle_gamma   90.00
#
_symmetry.space_group_name_H-M   'P 1'
#
loop_
_entity.id
_entity.type
_entity.pdbx_description
1 polymer ?
#
loop_
_entity_poly.entity_id
_entity_poly.type
_entity_poly.pdbx_seq_one_letter_code
_entity_poly.pdbx_strand_id
1 'polypeptide(L)'
;MKYCSQCGSEIELRVPAGDDRARHVCDVCGTVHYQNPKLVVGCIPEWEDKILLCRRAIEPRYGLWTLPAGFMENGETSQQGAARETLEEARARVEVNELYSLFNLPHINQVYLLFRSRLLDLDFAPGEESLDVRLFSESEIPWSEMAFPVIKETLSLYFRDRANGGGALRSGDIVRTGGDLRRYKI
;
A
#
# COMPACT_ATOMS: atom_id res chain seq x y z
N MET A 1 16.86 -2.06 -13.95
CA MET A 1 16.63 -1.91 -15.42
C MET A 1 17.92 -2.29 -16.15
N LYS A 2 17.84 -3.06 -17.23
CA LYS A 2 19.04 -3.47 -18.02
C LYS A 2 19.10 -2.81 -19.39
N TYR A 3 17.94 -2.47 -19.94
CA TYR A 3 17.81 -1.92 -21.28
C TYR A 3 17.03 -0.60 -21.26
N CYS A 4 17.39 0.28 -22.19
CA CYS A 4 16.72 1.56 -22.39
C CYS A 4 15.32 1.35 -22.96
N SER A 5 14.31 1.94 -22.33
CA SER A 5 12.92 1.87 -22.80
C SER A 5 12.67 2.67 -24.08
N GLN A 6 13.60 3.54 -24.51
CA GLN A 6 13.47 4.35 -25.70
C GLN A 6 14.10 3.70 -26.94
N CYS A 7 15.29 3.11 -26.81
CA CYS A 7 16.05 2.59 -27.97
C CYS A 7 16.47 1.13 -27.84
N GLY A 8 16.16 0.46 -26.73
CA GLY A 8 16.49 -0.96 -26.52
C GLY A 8 17.96 -1.27 -26.20
N SER A 9 18.86 -0.28 -26.21
CA SER A 9 20.28 -0.48 -25.89
C SER A 9 20.51 -0.74 -24.41
N GLU A 10 21.61 -1.39 -24.07
CA GLU A 10 22.04 -1.56 -22.67
C GLU A 10 22.26 -0.20 -22.00
N ILE A 11 21.98 -0.14 -20.71
CA ILE A 11 22.13 1.10 -19.91
C ILE A 11 23.02 0.86 -18.71
N GLU A 12 23.69 1.93 -18.28
CA GLU A 12 24.58 1.92 -17.14
C GLU A 12 24.03 2.74 -15.98
N LEU A 13 24.39 2.34 -14.75
CA LEU A 13 24.07 3.09 -13.54
C LEU A 13 25.24 4.04 -13.24
N ARG A 14 25.05 5.33 -13.47
CA ARG A 14 26.06 6.37 -13.19
C ARG A 14 25.38 7.69 -12.80
N VAL A 15 26.15 8.61 -12.25
CA VAL A 15 25.68 9.99 -11.94
C VAL A 15 25.73 10.78 -13.26
N PRO A 16 24.59 11.20 -13.81
CA PRO A 16 24.56 12.03 -15.01
C PRO A 16 25.01 13.47 -14.71
N ALA A 17 25.42 14.19 -15.73
CA ALA A 17 25.83 15.59 -15.56
C ALA A 17 24.68 16.43 -14.98
N GLY A 18 24.98 17.18 -13.90
CA GLY A 18 23.98 18.02 -13.21
C GLY A 18 23.08 17.29 -12.19
N ASP A 19 23.30 15.99 -11.94
CA ASP A 19 22.62 15.24 -10.86
C ASP A 19 23.61 14.91 -9.73
N ASP A 20 23.09 14.60 -8.55
CA ASP A 20 23.83 14.16 -7.36
C ASP A 20 23.65 12.67 -7.05
N ARG A 21 22.85 11.96 -7.85
CA ARG A 21 22.48 10.55 -7.64
C ARG A 21 22.73 9.71 -8.87
N ALA A 22 23.04 8.43 -8.64
CA ALA A 22 23.15 7.48 -9.72
C ALA A 22 21.77 7.22 -10.37
N ARG A 23 21.76 7.30 -11.70
CA ARG A 23 20.60 7.02 -12.56
C ARG A 23 20.97 6.00 -13.62
N HIS A 24 19.98 5.31 -14.13
CA HIS A 24 20.19 4.50 -15.34
C HIS A 24 20.26 5.43 -16.54
N VAL A 25 21.42 5.42 -17.25
CA VAL A 25 21.71 6.31 -18.39
C VAL A 25 21.96 5.47 -19.62
N CYS A 26 21.37 5.87 -20.74
CA CYS A 26 21.62 5.27 -22.04
C CYS A 26 22.67 6.09 -22.80
N ASP A 27 23.82 5.51 -23.10
CA ASP A 27 24.88 6.19 -23.85
C ASP A 27 24.58 6.31 -25.35
N VAL A 28 23.65 5.50 -25.87
CA VAL A 28 23.28 5.53 -27.28
C VAL A 28 22.32 6.68 -27.61
N CYS A 29 21.26 6.87 -26.79
CA CYS A 29 20.27 7.92 -27.07
C CYS A 29 20.28 9.05 -26.02
N GLY A 30 21.17 9.02 -25.02
CA GLY A 30 21.29 10.04 -23.98
C GLY A 30 20.18 10.05 -22.94
N THR A 31 19.22 9.11 -22.99
CA THR A 31 18.08 9.10 -22.07
C THR A 31 18.53 8.79 -20.65
N VAL A 32 18.12 9.63 -19.69
CA VAL A 32 18.27 9.39 -18.27
C VAL A 32 16.94 8.86 -17.72
N HIS A 33 16.97 7.67 -17.11
CA HIS A 33 15.79 7.02 -16.55
C HIS A 33 15.69 7.32 -15.06
N TYR A 34 14.63 8.00 -14.67
CA TYR A 34 14.29 8.28 -13.28
C TYR A 34 13.41 7.18 -12.72
N GLN A 35 13.68 6.78 -11.48
CA GLN A 35 12.84 5.86 -10.72
C GLN A 35 12.36 6.55 -9.47
N ASN A 36 11.04 6.61 -9.30
CA ASN A 36 10.39 7.16 -8.13
C ASN A 36 9.87 6.04 -7.22
N PRO A 37 9.63 6.31 -5.93
CA PRO A 37 8.92 5.37 -5.07
C PRO A 37 7.56 5.01 -5.66
N LYS A 38 7.17 3.74 -5.51
CA LYS A 38 5.84 3.28 -5.91
C LYS A 38 4.82 3.70 -4.87
N LEU A 39 3.68 4.19 -5.32
CA LEU A 39 2.52 4.45 -4.48
C LEU A 39 1.70 3.17 -4.34
N VAL A 40 1.41 2.79 -3.11
CA VAL A 40 0.43 1.76 -2.75
C VAL A 40 -0.77 2.47 -2.16
N VAL A 41 -1.94 2.21 -2.72
CA VAL A 41 -3.20 2.81 -2.30
C VAL A 41 -4.17 1.72 -1.86
N GLY A 42 -4.95 1.98 -0.82
CA GLY A 42 -5.90 1.00 -0.32
C GLY A 42 -6.91 1.58 0.66
N CYS A 43 -7.82 0.74 1.08
CA CYS A 43 -8.92 1.09 1.96
C CYS A 43 -8.83 0.40 3.32
N ILE A 44 -9.41 1.04 4.32
CA ILE A 44 -9.90 0.44 5.57
C ILE A 44 -11.42 0.35 5.39
N PRO A 45 -11.96 -0.75 4.83
CA PRO A 45 -13.38 -0.84 4.53
C PRO A 45 -14.17 -1.16 5.79
N GLU A 46 -14.99 -0.20 6.22
CA GLU A 46 -15.75 -0.23 7.46
C GLU A 46 -17.19 -0.70 7.23
N TRP A 47 -17.66 -1.58 8.11
CA TRP A 47 -19.08 -1.93 8.25
C TRP A 47 -19.43 -2.01 9.73
N GLU A 48 -20.23 -1.06 10.22
CA GLU A 48 -20.54 -0.91 11.65
C GLU A 48 -19.25 -0.81 12.49
N ASP A 49 -19.00 -1.77 13.38
CA ASP A 49 -17.80 -1.85 14.22
C ASP A 49 -16.69 -2.73 13.65
N LYS A 50 -16.88 -3.30 12.44
CA LYS A 50 -15.97 -4.23 11.78
C LYS A 50 -15.26 -3.59 10.60
N ILE A 51 -14.13 -4.20 10.24
CA ILE A 51 -13.38 -3.90 9.02
C ILE A 51 -13.21 -5.15 8.18
N LEU A 52 -13.15 -4.97 6.86
CA LEU A 52 -12.94 -6.04 5.91
C LEU A 52 -11.45 -6.24 5.67
N LEU A 53 -11.00 -7.50 5.78
CA LEU A 53 -9.64 -7.94 5.43
C LEU A 53 -9.69 -9.02 4.35
N CYS A 54 -8.63 -9.04 3.54
CA CYS A 54 -8.37 -10.04 2.50
C CYS A 54 -7.26 -10.99 2.96
N ARG A 55 -7.40 -12.28 2.70
CA ARG A 55 -6.36 -13.28 2.89
C ARG A 55 -5.64 -13.53 1.57
N ARG A 56 -4.37 -13.21 1.48
CA ARG A 56 -3.61 -13.19 0.23
C ARG A 56 -3.51 -14.56 -0.45
N ALA A 57 -3.76 -14.58 -1.77
CA ALA A 57 -3.53 -15.75 -2.64
C ALA A 57 -2.21 -15.68 -3.41
N ILE A 58 -1.42 -14.61 -3.24
CA ILE A 58 -0.20 -14.35 -4.01
C ILE A 58 1.01 -14.09 -3.10
N GLU A 59 2.21 -14.33 -3.63
CA GLU A 59 3.46 -13.92 -2.99
C GLU A 59 3.75 -12.41 -3.23
N PRO A 60 4.49 -11.75 -2.34
CA PRO A 60 4.95 -12.25 -1.05
C PRO A 60 3.83 -12.35 -0.02
N ARG A 61 4.04 -13.17 1.01
CA ARG A 61 3.11 -13.29 2.14
C ARG A 61 1.81 -14.04 1.83
N TYR A 62 1.87 -15.06 0.98
CA TYR A 62 0.76 -15.98 0.73
C TYR A 62 0.12 -16.48 2.04
N GLY A 63 -1.21 -16.51 2.08
CA GLY A 63 -2.00 -17.01 3.22
C GLY A 63 -2.13 -16.06 4.40
N LEU A 64 -1.47 -14.89 4.41
CA LEU A 64 -1.58 -13.89 5.46
C LEU A 64 -2.64 -12.83 5.15
N TRP A 65 -3.14 -12.17 6.19
CA TRP A 65 -4.21 -11.19 6.10
C TRP A 65 -3.69 -9.76 5.86
N THR A 66 -4.43 -8.99 5.10
CA THR A 66 -4.11 -7.59 4.79
C THR A 66 -5.38 -6.76 4.60
N LEU A 67 -5.24 -5.45 4.63
CA LEU A 67 -6.23 -4.54 4.02
C LEU A 67 -6.14 -4.67 2.49
N PRO A 68 -7.25 -4.50 1.75
CA PRO A 68 -7.21 -4.43 0.30
C PRO A 68 -6.39 -3.21 -0.13
N ALA A 69 -5.30 -3.45 -0.86
CA ALA A 69 -4.37 -2.41 -1.29
C ALA A 69 -3.36 -2.91 -2.33
N GLY A 70 -3.14 -2.13 -3.36
CA GLY A 70 -2.15 -2.42 -4.40
C GLY A 70 -1.52 -1.17 -5.01
N PHE A 71 -0.82 -1.33 -6.13
CA PHE A 71 -0.13 -0.22 -6.76
C PHE A 71 -1.11 0.70 -7.49
N MET A 72 -0.92 2.00 -7.25
CA MET A 72 -1.66 3.03 -7.99
C MET A 72 -1.28 2.99 -9.47
N GLU A 73 -2.29 3.02 -10.34
CA GLU A 73 -2.15 3.02 -11.79
C GLU A 73 -2.08 4.44 -12.38
N ASN A 74 -1.53 4.54 -13.59
CA ASN A 74 -1.50 5.81 -14.29
C ASN A 74 -2.92 6.24 -14.72
N GLY A 75 -3.24 7.53 -14.51
CA GLY A 75 -4.52 8.10 -14.94
C GLY A 75 -5.65 8.00 -13.91
N GLU A 76 -5.40 7.41 -12.73
CA GLU A 76 -6.36 7.38 -11.62
C GLU A 76 -5.95 8.31 -10.47
N THR A 77 -6.91 8.76 -9.70
CA THR A 77 -6.64 9.38 -8.39
C THR A 77 -6.34 8.30 -7.35
N SER A 78 -5.67 8.68 -6.25
CA SER A 78 -5.38 7.73 -5.17
C SER A 78 -6.64 7.10 -4.55
N GLN A 79 -7.75 7.83 -4.49
CA GLN A 79 -9.04 7.30 -4.03
C GLN A 79 -9.65 6.33 -5.05
N GLN A 80 -9.54 6.62 -6.35
CA GLN A 80 -10.01 5.70 -7.40
C GLN A 80 -9.21 4.39 -7.37
N GLY A 81 -7.87 4.48 -7.22
CA GLY A 81 -7.03 3.30 -7.07
C GLY A 81 -7.37 2.48 -5.82
N ALA A 82 -7.59 3.13 -4.67
CA ALA A 82 -7.98 2.44 -3.45
C ALA A 82 -9.34 1.73 -3.58
N ALA A 83 -10.31 2.35 -4.26
CA ALA A 83 -11.61 1.72 -4.53
C ALA A 83 -11.48 0.55 -5.52
N ARG A 84 -10.67 0.69 -6.58
CA ARG A 84 -10.39 -0.36 -7.57
C ARG A 84 -9.75 -1.58 -6.90
N GLU A 85 -8.68 -1.39 -6.11
CA GLU A 85 -8.02 -2.47 -5.37
C GLU A 85 -8.97 -3.20 -4.42
N THR A 86 -9.87 -2.46 -3.74
CA THR A 86 -10.88 -3.07 -2.87
C THR A 86 -11.89 -3.91 -3.68
N LEU A 87 -12.26 -3.45 -4.87
CA LEU A 87 -13.14 -4.21 -5.76
C LEU A 87 -12.43 -5.44 -6.34
N GLU A 88 -11.17 -5.33 -6.74
CA GLU A 88 -10.39 -6.43 -7.33
C GLU A 88 -10.07 -7.53 -6.31
N GLU A 89 -9.58 -7.17 -5.11
CA GLU A 89 -9.16 -8.13 -4.09
C GLU A 89 -10.34 -8.70 -3.28
N ALA A 90 -11.39 -7.92 -3.05
CA ALA A 90 -12.50 -8.29 -2.18
C ALA A 90 -13.86 -8.33 -2.86
N ARG A 91 -13.97 -7.96 -4.15
CA ARG A 91 -15.24 -7.73 -4.85
C ARG A 91 -16.18 -6.80 -4.09
N ALA A 92 -15.65 -6.02 -3.16
CA ALA A 92 -16.38 -5.13 -2.30
C ALA A 92 -16.48 -3.73 -2.90
N ARG A 93 -17.67 -3.14 -2.83
CA ARG A 93 -17.94 -1.77 -3.25
C ARG A 93 -17.84 -0.84 -2.04
N VAL A 94 -17.07 0.24 -2.18
CA VAL A 94 -16.82 1.19 -1.09
C VAL A 94 -17.09 2.63 -1.51
N GLU A 95 -17.50 3.43 -0.56
CA GLU A 95 -17.39 4.88 -0.61
C GLU A 95 -16.09 5.27 0.10
N VAL A 96 -15.13 5.80 -0.66
CA VAL A 96 -13.83 6.20 -0.12
C VAL A 96 -13.94 7.59 0.50
N ASN A 97 -13.57 7.69 1.76
CA ASN A 97 -13.66 8.90 2.57
C ASN A 97 -12.27 9.57 2.68
N GLU A 98 -11.89 10.00 3.89
CA GLU A 98 -10.65 10.72 4.14
C GLU A 98 -9.41 9.82 4.12
N LEU A 99 -8.28 10.40 3.73
CA LEU A 99 -6.96 9.77 3.89
C LEU A 99 -6.68 9.62 5.40
N TYR A 100 -6.56 8.37 5.83
CA TYR A 100 -6.30 8.04 7.23
C TYR A 100 -4.82 7.94 7.55
N SER A 101 -4.04 7.23 6.69
CA SER A 101 -2.60 7.11 6.93
C SER A 101 -1.77 7.30 5.67
N LEU A 102 -0.60 7.93 5.86
CA LEU A 102 0.49 8.03 4.91
C LEU A 102 1.76 7.50 5.56
N PHE A 103 2.27 6.37 5.07
CA PHE A 103 3.51 5.79 5.55
C PHE A 103 4.54 5.65 4.44
N ASN A 104 5.76 6.14 4.73
CA ASN A 104 6.92 5.94 3.87
C ASN A 104 7.64 4.65 4.27
N LEU A 105 8.00 3.84 3.28
CA LEU A 105 8.81 2.63 3.44
C LEU A 105 10.09 2.76 2.58
N PRO A 106 11.08 3.57 3.02
CA PRO A 106 12.25 3.88 2.20
C PRO A 106 13.08 2.64 1.81
N HIS A 107 13.09 1.62 2.65
CA HIS A 107 13.87 0.39 2.43
C HIS A 107 13.36 -0.48 1.25
N ILE A 108 12.15 -0.22 0.77
CA ILE A 108 11.55 -0.88 -0.41
C ILE A 108 11.05 0.11 -1.46
N ASN A 109 11.36 1.41 -1.28
CA ASN A 109 10.93 2.49 -2.18
C ASN A 109 9.41 2.50 -2.42
N GLN A 110 8.63 2.48 -1.34
CA GLN A 110 7.16 2.55 -1.40
C GLN A 110 6.62 3.63 -0.47
N VAL A 111 5.46 4.19 -0.84
CA VAL A 111 4.63 5.06 -0.02
C VAL A 111 3.23 4.48 0.02
N TYR A 112 2.70 4.27 1.21
CA TYR A 112 1.35 3.75 1.43
C TYR A 112 0.40 4.88 1.77
N LEU A 113 -0.73 4.94 1.05
CA LEU A 113 -1.87 5.81 1.35
C LEU A 113 -3.08 4.93 1.63
N LEU A 114 -3.55 4.93 2.87
CA LEU A 114 -4.71 4.14 3.26
C LEU A 114 -5.86 5.08 3.66
N PHE A 115 -6.99 4.88 3.01
CA PHE A 115 -8.19 5.69 3.18
C PHE A 115 -9.18 4.98 4.09
N ARG A 116 -9.86 5.71 4.96
CA ARG A 116 -11.11 5.22 5.53
C ARG A 116 -12.13 5.10 4.41
N SER A 117 -12.93 4.05 4.48
CA SER A 117 -13.99 3.85 3.51
C SER A 117 -15.16 3.11 4.13
N ARG A 118 -16.35 3.36 3.64
CA ARG A 118 -17.57 2.68 4.06
C ARG A 118 -17.95 1.63 3.02
N LEU A 119 -18.19 0.39 3.43
CA LEU A 119 -18.81 -0.61 2.56
C LEU A 119 -20.21 -0.15 2.17
N LEU A 120 -20.56 -0.30 0.90
CA LEU A 120 -21.89 0.07 0.40
C LEU A 120 -22.92 -1.02 0.69
N ASP A 121 -22.48 -2.27 0.79
CA ASP A 121 -23.28 -3.46 1.07
C ASP A 121 -22.38 -4.60 1.57
N LEU A 122 -22.97 -5.77 1.83
CA LEU A 122 -22.27 -6.98 2.25
C LEU A 122 -22.10 -8.00 1.12
N ASP A 123 -22.28 -7.59 -0.13
CA ASP A 123 -22.03 -8.40 -1.31
C ASP A 123 -20.54 -8.34 -1.68
N PHE A 124 -19.72 -9.03 -0.88
CA PHE A 124 -18.28 -9.15 -1.09
C PHE A 124 -17.86 -10.62 -1.18
N ALA A 125 -16.79 -10.89 -1.89
CA ALA A 125 -16.23 -12.23 -2.08
C ALA A 125 -14.72 -12.13 -2.41
N PRO A 126 -13.94 -13.21 -2.24
CA PRO A 126 -12.55 -13.22 -2.68
C PRO A 126 -12.42 -12.91 -4.18
N GLY A 127 -11.53 -11.96 -4.51
CA GLY A 127 -11.05 -11.75 -5.86
C GLY A 127 -9.95 -12.77 -6.22
N GLU A 128 -9.34 -12.62 -7.40
CA GLU A 128 -8.33 -13.59 -7.90
C GLU A 128 -7.08 -13.65 -7.03
N GLU A 129 -6.71 -12.54 -6.37
CA GLU A 129 -5.55 -12.42 -5.49
C GLU A 129 -5.86 -12.69 -4.01
N SER A 130 -7.09 -13.14 -3.69
CA SER A 130 -7.56 -13.42 -2.34
C SER A 130 -8.04 -14.85 -2.16
N LEU A 131 -7.58 -15.54 -1.11
CA LEU A 131 -8.06 -16.85 -0.68
C LEU A 131 -9.38 -16.75 0.09
N ASP A 132 -9.56 -15.65 0.80
CA ASP A 132 -10.69 -15.43 1.70
C ASP A 132 -10.86 -13.94 1.98
N VAL A 133 -12.06 -13.50 2.26
CA VAL A 133 -12.41 -12.14 2.62
C VAL A 133 -13.41 -12.16 3.76
N ARG A 134 -13.12 -11.45 4.85
CA ARG A 134 -13.99 -11.46 6.04
C ARG A 134 -14.04 -10.11 6.73
N LEU A 135 -15.14 -9.88 7.44
CA LEU A 135 -15.30 -8.80 8.41
C LEU A 135 -14.79 -9.23 9.79
N PHE A 136 -13.96 -8.38 10.40
CA PHE A 136 -13.39 -8.59 11.73
C PHE A 136 -13.71 -7.42 12.65
N SER A 137 -14.17 -7.69 13.85
CA SER A 137 -14.08 -6.75 14.96
C SER A 137 -12.63 -6.64 15.44
N GLU A 138 -12.29 -5.64 16.24
CA GLU A 138 -10.91 -5.45 16.76
C GLU A 138 -10.37 -6.70 17.46
N SER A 139 -11.21 -7.36 18.27
CA SER A 139 -10.83 -8.55 19.04
C SER A 139 -10.61 -9.80 18.18
N GLU A 140 -11.17 -9.83 17.00
CA GLU A 140 -11.06 -10.94 16.04
C GLU A 140 -9.90 -10.79 15.05
N ILE A 141 -9.24 -9.61 15.01
CA ILE A 141 -8.12 -9.37 14.08
C ILE A 141 -7.01 -10.39 14.30
N PRO A 142 -6.58 -11.12 13.25
CA PRO A 142 -5.50 -12.09 13.34
C PRO A 142 -4.11 -11.40 13.36
N TRP A 143 -3.80 -10.69 14.44
CA TRP A 143 -2.62 -9.82 14.58
C TRP A 143 -1.28 -10.51 14.31
N SER A 144 -1.18 -11.82 14.58
CA SER A 144 0.03 -12.63 14.30
C SER A 144 0.16 -13.02 12.83
N GLU A 145 -0.95 -12.98 12.07
CA GLU A 145 -1.03 -13.39 10.67
C GLU A 145 -1.15 -12.19 9.72
N MET A 146 -0.88 -10.98 10.19
CA MET A 146 -0.88 -9.80 9.33
C MET A 146 0.32 -9.79 8.38
N ALA A 147 0.05 -9.64 7.09
CA ALA A 147 1.04 -9.76 6.01
C ALA A 147 2.15 -8.71 6.08
N PHE A 148 1.77 -7.47 6.38
CA PHE A 148 2.68 -6.32 6.29
C PHE A 148 2.66 -5.47 7.55
N PRO A 149 3.85 -5.10 8.05
CA PRO A 149 3.96 -4.25 9.25
C PRO A 149 3.24 -2.90 9.12
N VAL A 150 3.21 -2.31 7.91
CA VAL A 150 2.49 -1.06 7.66
C VAL A 150 1.00 -1.20 7.87
N ILE A 151 0.41 -2.32 7.44
CA ILE A 151 -1.01 -2.62 7.64
C ILE A 151 -1.30 -2.85 9.13
N LYS A 152 -0.46 -3.63 9.81
CA LYS A 152 -0.59 -3.85 11.25
C LYS A 152 -0.52 -2.53 12.04
N GLU A 153 0.41 -1.63 11.69
CA GLU A 153 0.55 -0.33 12.33
C GLU A 153 -0.67 0.55 12.05
N THR A 154 -1.13 0.61 10.80
CA THR A 154 -2.32 1.37 10.43
C THR A 154 -3.55 0.92 11.22
N LEU A 155 -3.79 -0.40 11.30
CA LEU A 155 -4.93 -0.94 12.04
C LEU A 155 -4.83 -0.68 13.54
N SER A 156 -3.64 -0.82 14.13
CA SER A 156 -3.42 -0.51 15.56
C SER A 156 -3.71 0.95 15.88
N LEU A 157 -3.33 1.86 14.97
CA LEU A 157 -3.65 3.28 15.10
C LEU A 157 -5.15 3.52 14.91
N TYR A 158 -5.75 2.92 13.89
CA TYR A 158 -7.16 3.07 13.56
C TYR A 158 -8.08 2.69 14.73
N PHE A 159 -7.90 1.51 15.31
CA PHE A 159 -8.74 1.09 16.43
C PHE A 159 -8.53 1.95 17.67
N ARG A 160 -7.29 2.34 17.97
CA ARG A 160 -7.00 3.27 19.06
C ARG A 160 -7.67 4.63 18.86
N ASP A 161 -7.63 5.18 17.65
CA ASP A 161 -8.25 6.47 17.35
C ASP A 161 -9.77 6.39 17.42
N ARG A 162 -10.35 5.30 16.90
CA ARG A 162 -11.78 5.04 16.99
C ARG A 162 -12.27 4.98 18.44
N ALA A 163 -11.53 4.33 19.34
CA ALA A 163 -11.85 4.27 20.77
C ALA A 163 -11.78 5.64 21.45
N ASN A 164 -11.02 6.60 20.88
CA ASN A 164 -10.87 7.96 21.40
C ASN A 164 -11.75 9.01 20.68
N GLY A 165 -12.75 8.57 19.91
CA GLY A 165 -13.70 9.48 19.24
C GLY A 165 -13.24 9.99 17.87
N GLY A 166 -12.27 9.38 17.26
CA GLY A 166 -11.75 9.71 15.92
C GLY A 166 -10.27 10.09 15.92
N GLY A 167 -9.69 10.28 14.76
CA GLY A 167 -8.27 10.61 14.61
C GLY A 167 -7.98 11.48 13.39
N ALA A 168 -6.95 12.30 13.50
CA ALA A 168 -6.39 13.04 12.39
C ALA A 168 -5.57 12.09 11.48
N LEU A 169 -5.16 12.59 10.31
CA LEU A 169 -4.22 11.91 9.42
C LEU A 169 -2.99 11.42 10.20
N ARG A 170 -2.70 10.15 10.08
CA ARG A 170 -1.50 9.51 10.65
C ARG A 170 -0.41 9.42 9.59
N SER A 171 0.74 10.05 9.84
CA SER A 171 1.88 9.97 8.94
C SER A 171 3.13 9.51 9.67
N GLY A 172 4.09 8.96 8.93
CA GLY A 172 5.35 8.51 9.49
C GLY A 172 6.16 7.63 8.55
N ASP A 173 7.25 7.09 9.11
CA ASP A 173 8.16 6.21 8.38
C ASP A 173 8.19 4.84 9.03
N ILE A 174 8.20 3.79 8.21
CA ILE A 174 8.50 2.44 8.64
C ILE A 174 9.86 2.08 8.07
N VAL A 175 10.87 2.07 8.93
CA VAL A 175 12.25 1.79 8.55
C VAL A 175 12.76 0.50 9.19
N ARG A 176 13.69 -0.14 8.51
CA ARG A 176 14.35 -1.34 9.00
C ARG A 176 15.68 -0.97 9.64
N THR A 177 15.82 -1.22 10.95
CA THR A 177 17.07 -0.95 11.68
C THR A 177 17.49 -2.23 12.42
N GLY A 178 18.65 -2.79 12.10
CA GLY A 178 19.22 -3.96 12.80
C GLY A 178 18.37 -5.22 12.77
N GLY A 179 17.54 -5.39 11.75
CA GLY A 179 16.61 -6.53 11.63
C GLY A 179 15.18 -6.23 12.10
N ASP A 180 14.98 -5.22 12.93
CA ASP A 180 13.66 -4.81 13.43
C ASP A 180 13.07 -3.66 12.62
N LEU A 181 11.75 -3.67 12.48
CA LEU A 181 11.01 -2.55 11.90
C LEU A 181 10.72 -1.52 13.00
N ARG A 182 11.17 -0.29 12.79
CA ARG A 182 10.90 0.82 13.69
C ARG A 182 10.09 1.90 12.99
N ARG A 183 9.16 2.49 13.73
CA ARG A 183 8.41 3.65 13.34
C ARG A 183 9.11 4.90 13.82
N TYR A 184 9.29 5.89 12.92
CA TYR A 184 9.66 7.24 13.28
C TYR A 184 8.49 8.17 12.94
N LYS A 185 8.08 8.99 13.92
CA LYS A 185 7.17 10.11 13.67
C LYS A 185 7.97 11.24 13.02
N ILE A 186 7.41 11.81 11.96
CA ILE A 186 7.77 13.16 11.52
C ILE A 186 6.98 14.15 12.36
#